data_3501e9c21a4e228b3449528266eca500
#
_entry.id   3501e9c21a4e228b3449528266eca500
#
_cell.length_a   1.000
_cell.length_b   1.000
_cell.length_c   1.000
_cell.angle_alpha   90.00
_cell.angle_beta   90.00
_cell.angle_gamma   90.00
#
_symmetry.space_group_name_H-M   'P 1'
#
loop_
_entity.id
_entity.type
_entity.pdbx_description
1 polymer ?
#
loop_
_entity_poly.entity_id
_entity_poly.type
_entity_poly.pdbx_seq_one_letter_code
_entity_poly.pdbx_strand_id
1 'polypeptide(L)'
;MAQSSTFSRNRITAAKGLSNELLAAAKFAKDPNLIVFKPIGAGPVDILTLNIKTGEYVAYDVKTRNYRKDGSKINRPKTGEQKRLGVKIINFNPQKD
;
A
#
# COMPACT_ATOMS: atom_id res chain seq x y z
N MET A 1 15.35 -2.76 -29.68
CA MET A 1 13.96 -3.14 -29.91
C MET A 1 13.03 -2.16 -29.21
N ALA A 2 12.10 -1.61 -29.93
CA ALA A 2 11.17 -0.67 -29.33
C ALA A 2 10.05 -1.41 -28.59
N GLN A 3 9.79 -1.00 -27.38
CA GLN A 3 8.64 -1.49 -26.62
C GLN A 3 7.55 -0.44 -26.68
N SER A 4 6.30 -0.88 -26.56
CA SER A 4 5.21 0.07 -26.51
C SER A 4 5.34 0.91 -25.23
N SER A 5 5.10 2.22 -25.35
CA SER A 5 5.17 3.11 -24.19
C SER A 5 4.13 2.73 -23.13
N THR A 6 2.96 2.18 -23.55
CA THR A 6 1.93 1.71 -22.64
C THR A 6 2.43 0.57 -21.76
N PHE A 7 3.10 -0.42 -22.37
CA PHE A 7 3.65 -1.55 -21.63
C PHE A 7 4.73 -1.09 -20.63
N SER A 8 5.61 -0.19 -21.07
CA SER A 8 6.65 0.36 -20.19
C SER A 8 6.05 1.14 -19.02
N ARG A 9 5.02 1.94 -19.29
CA ARG A 9 4.35 2.70 -18.25
C ARG A 9 3.67 1.78 -17.23
N ASN A 10 3.05 0.69 -17.68
CA ASN A 10 2.42 -0.27 -16.78
C ASN A 10 3.44 -0.92 -15.85
N ARG A 11 4.61 -1.28 -16.38
CA ARG A 11 5.70 -1.82 -15.56
C ARG A 11 6.20 -0.82 -14.55
N ILE A 12 6.39 0.43 -14.95
CA ILE A 12 6.84 1.49 -14.07
C ILE A 12 5.84 1.72 -12.95
N THR A 13 4.56 1.78 -13.28
CA THR A 13 3.49 1.98 -12.30
C THR A 13 3.43 0.82 -11.31
N ALA A 14 3.51 -0.42 -11.81
CA ALA A 14 3.47 -1.60 -10.95
C ALA A 14 4.68 -1.65 -10.02
N ALA A 15 5.86 -1.36 -10.54
CA ALA A 15 7.09 -1.35 -9.75
C ALA A 15 7.05 -0.26 -8.67
N LYS A 16 6.54 0.92 -9.01
CA LYS A 16 6.39 2.01 -8.06
C LYS A 16 5.41 1.66 -6.95
N GLY A 17 4.27 1.06 -7.30
CA GLY A 17 3.29 0.62 -6.32
C GLY A 17 3.86 -0.42 -5.37
N LEU A 18 4.53 -1.44 -5.90
CA LEU A 18 5.15 -2.47 -5.08
C LEU A 18 6.25 -1.89 -4.19
N SER A 19 7.07 -1.01 -4.74
CA SER A 19 8.13 -0.34 -3.97
C SER A 19 7.56 0.41 -2.78
N ASN A 20 6.48 1.16 -2.98
CA ASN A 20 5.83 1.91 -1.91
C ASN A 20 5.23 0.99 -0.85
N GLU A 21 4.63 -0.13 -1.27
CA GLU A 21 4.13 -1.13 -0.33
C GLU A 21 5.25 -1.72 0.52
N LEU A 22 6.38 -2.03 -0.08
CA LEU A 22 7.54 -2.57 0.63
C LEU A 22 8.14 -1.54 1.59
N LEU A 23 8.19 -0.28 1.21
CA LEU A 23 8.66 0.78 2.09
C LEU A 23 7.72 0.95 3.29
N ALA A 24 6.43 0.91 3.08
CA ALA A 24 5.45 0.96 4.17
C ALA A 24 5.60 -0.25 5.09
N ALA A 25 5.79 -1.44 4.52
CA ALA A 25 6.02 -2.66 5.30
C ALA A 25 7.29 -2.54 6.15
N ALA A 26 8.36 -1.98 5.57
CA ALA A 26 9.62 -1.77 6.29
C ALA A 26 9.42 -0.84 7.48
N LYS A 27 8.57 0.16 7.33
CA LYS A 27 8.26 1.10 8.41
C LYS A 27 7.55 0.41 9.57
N PHE A 28 6.57 -0.44 9.28
CA PHE A 28 5.91 -1.26 10.32
C PHE A 28 6.91 -2.22 10.98
N ALA A 29 7.82 -2.79 10.20
CA ALA A 29 8.78 -3.78 10.69
C ALA A 29 9.77 -3.21 11.69
N LYS A 30 9.85 -1.90 11.83
CA LYS A 30 10.68 -1.27 12.85
C LYS A 30 10.12 -1.45 14.26
N ASP A 31 8.83 -1.73 14.38
CA ASP A 31 8.20 -1.97 15.67
C ASP A 31 8.41 -3.44 16.07
N PRO A 32 9.15 -3.71 17.17
CA PRO A 32 9.43 -5.09 17.56
C PRO A 32 8.21 -5.88 17.99
N ASN A 33 7.08 -5.21 18.25
CA ASN A 33 5.83 -5.87 18.63
C ASN A 33 4.97 -6.25 17.42
N LEU A 34 5.39 -5.89 16.22
CA LEU A 34 4.62 -6.19 15.02
C LEU A 34 5.32 -7.24 14.18
N ILE A 35 4.56 -8.24 13.75
CA ILE A 35 4.96 -9.14 12.68
C ILE A 35 4.25 -8.65 11.42
N VAL A 36 5.01 -8.47 10.34
CA VAL A 36 4.49 -7.93 9.09
C VAL A 36 4.37 -9.06 8.08
N PHE A 37 3.20 -9.19 7.48
CA PHE A 37 2.93 -10.18 6.45
C PHE A 37 2.62 -9.47 5.14
N LYS A 38 3.18 -9.99 4.06
CA LYS A 38 2.91 -9.49 2.72
C LYS A 38 2.11 -10.53 1.95
N PRO A 39 0.87 -10.23 1.55
CA PRO A 39 0.07 -11.19 0.79
C PRO A 39 0.71 -11.53 -0.55
N ILE A 40 0.52 -12.76 -0.99
CA ILE A 40 0.92 -13.22 -2.32
C ILE A 40 -0.29 -13.11 -3.23
N GLY A 41 -0.10 -12.48 -4.39
CA GLY A 41 -1.17 -12.32 -5.37
C GLY A 41 -1.96 -11.04 -5.18
N ALA A 42 -2.97 -10.85 -6.02
CA ALA A 42 -3.82 -9.68 -6.00
C ALA A 42 -4.93 -9.81 -4.96
N GLY A 43 -5.32 -8.70 -4.37
CA GLY A 43 -6.41 -8.68 -3.40
C GLY A 43 -6.57 -7.32 -2.75
N PRO A 44 -7.54 -7.19 -1.85
CA PRO A 44 -7.85 -5.91 -1.21
C PRO A 44 -6.88 -5.52 -0.09
N VAL A 45 -5.94 -6.41 0.26
CA VAL A 45 -5.01 -6.19 1.36
C VAL A 45 -3.58 -6.18 0.83
N ASP A 46 -2.84 -5.12 1.11
CA ASP A 46 -1.43 -5.00 0.71
C ASP A 46 -0.48 -5.44 1.82
N ILE A 47 -0.84 -5.18 3.06
CA ILE A 47 -0.02 -5.51 4.23
C ILE A 47 -0.94 -5.98 5.35
N LEU A 48 -0.52 -7.03 6.05
CA LEU A 48 -1.17 -7.49 7.26
C LEU A 48 -0.17 -7.42 8.41
N THR A 49 -0.59 -6.89 9.56
CA THR A 49 0.25 -6.86 10.75
C THR A 49 -0.38 -7.65 11.88
N LEU A 50 0.44 -8.30 12.68
CA LEU A 50 0.03 -8.94 13.92
C LEU A 50 0.78 -8.29 15.08
N ASN A 51 0.04 -7.74 16.02
CA ASN A 51 0.64 -7.24 17.26
C ASN A 51 0.79 -8.41 18.21
N ILE A 52 2.03 -8.79 18.52
CA ILE A 52 2.28 -9.99 19.34
C ILE A 52 1.95 -9.78 20.81
N LYS A 53 1.83 -8.53 21.26
CA LYS A 53 1.41 -8.27 22.65
C LYS A 53 -0.10 -8.41 22.84
N THR A 54 -0.88 -7.99 21.85
CA THR A 54 -2.33 -7.96 21.96
C THR A 54 -3.01 -9.09 21.20
N GLY A 55 -2.31 -9.70 20.23
CA GLY A 55 -2.89 -10.68 19.33
C GLY A 55 -3.76 -10.08 18.24
N GLU A 56 -3.75 -8.75 18.10
CA GLU A 56 -4.59 -8.07 17.12
C GLU A 56 -3.96 -8.07 15.74
N TYR A 57 -4.78 -8.41 14.74
CA TYR A 57 -4.40 -8.31 13.32
C TYR A 57 -4.99 -7.05 12.74
N VAL A 58 -4.22 -6.36 11.90
CA VAL A 58 -4.69 -5.20 11.15
C VAL A 58 -4.30 -5.34 9.68
N ALA A 59 -5.27 -5.19 8.80
CA ALA A 59 -5.06 -5.24 7.37
C ALA A 59 -5.01 -3.82 6.80
N TYR A 60 -4.08 -3.59 5.89
CA TYR A 60 -3.85 -2.27 5.30
C TYR A 60 -3.84 -2.32 3.77
N ASP A 61 -4.37 -1.27 3.16
CA ASP A 61 -4.26 -0.98 1.74
C ASP A 61 -3.37 0.27 1.62
N VAL A 62 -2.25 0.14 0.92
CA VAL A 62 -1.27 1.23 0.79
C VAL A 62 -1.55 2.00 -0.50
N LYS A 63 -1.86 3.27 -0.36
CA LYS A 63 -2.05 4.17 -1.48
C LYS A 63 -0.94 5.21 -1.49
N THR A 64 -0.33 5.42 -2.65
CA THR A 64 0.62 6.52 -2.81
C THR A 64 -0.15 7.83 -2.79
N ARG A 65 0.37 8.81 -2.06
CA ARG A 65 -0.23 10.14 -2.07
C ARG A 65 -0.07 10.76 -3.44
N ASN A 66 -1.19 11.12 -4.02
CA ASN A 66 -1.22 11.80 -5.30
C ASN A 66 -1.98 13.11 -5.17
N TYR A 67 -1.50 14.11 -5.89
CA TYR A 67 -2.11 15.42 -5.93
C TYR A 67 -2.48 15.76 -7.36
N ARG A 68 -3.59 16.49 -7.54
CA ARG A 68 -3.96 17.02 -8.84
C ARG A 68 -3.02 18.16 -9.21
N LYS A 69 -3.08 18.59 -10.48
CA LYS A 69 -2.22 19.68 -10.97
C LYS A 69 -2.41 20.97 -10.19
N ASP A 70 -3.60 21.20 -9.66
CA ASP A 70 -3.92 22.38 -8.84
C ASP A 70 -3.51 22.22 -7.38
N GLY A 71 -2.90 21.10 -7.01
CA GLY A 71 -2.45 20.84 -5.66
C GLY A 71 -3.43 20.12 -4.77
N SER A 72 -4.68 19.90 -5.22
CA SER A 72 -5.65 19.19 -4.40
C SER A 72 -5.39 17.70 -4.38
N LYS A 73 -5.62 17.09 -3.21
CA LYS A 73 -5.41 15.67 -3.00
C LYS A 73 -6.47 14.84 -3.72
N ILE A 74 -6.03 13.78 -4.38
CA ILE A 74 -6.95 12.82 -5.00
C ILE A 74 -7.46 11.87 -3.92
N ASN A 75 -8.78 11.84 -3.73
CA ASN A 75 -9.41 10.92 -2.79
C ASN A 75 -9.65 9.57 -3.43
N ARG A 76 -9.36 8.50 -2.68
CA ARG A 76 -9.59 7.12 -3.10
C ARG A 76 -10.37 6.41 -2.01
N PRO A 77 -11.70 6.34 -2.12
CA PRO A 77 -12.50 5.70 -1.08
C PRO A 77 -12.27 4.19 -1.06
N LYS A 78 -12.56 3.58 0.08
CA LYS A 78 -12.50 2.13 0.22
C LYS A 78 -13.54 1.48 -0.67
N THR A 79 -13.19 0.31 -1.19
CA THR A 79 -14.17 -0.55 -1.88
C THR A 79 -15.12 -1.17 -0.85
N GLY A 80 -16.25 -1.70 -1.32
CA GLY A 80 -17.18 -2.42 -0.44
C GLY A 80 -16.52 -3.62 0.23
N GLU A 81 -15.67 -4.33 -0.52
CA GLU A 81 -14.92 -5.47 0.02
C GLU A 81 -13.98 -5.04 1.13
N GLN A 82 -13.24 -3.96 0.94
CA GLN A 82 -12.32 -3.45 1.95
C GLN A 82 -13.04 -3.01 3.21
N LYS A 83 -14.21 -2.38 3.09
CA LYS A 83 -15.03 -2.00 4.24
C LYS A 83 -15.46 -3.22 5.03
N ARG A 84 -15.93 -4.25 4.33
CA ARG A 84 -16.40 -5.49 4.96
C ARG A 84 -15.28 -6.21 5.72
N LEU A 85 -14.05 -6.16 5.19
CA LEU A 85 -12.89 -6.82 5.78
C LEU A 85 -12.18 -5.97 6.82
N GLY A 86 -12.64 -4.74 7.04
CA GLY A 86 -12.01 -3.85 8.02
C GLY A 86 -10.64 -3.36 7.62
N VAL A 87 -10.36 -3.27 6.31
CA VAL A 87 -9.07 -2.81 5.80
C VAL A 87 -8.90 -1.32 6.05
N LYS A 88 -7.74 -0.93 6.57
CA LYS A 88 -7.38 0.48 6.76
C LYS A 88 -6.59 0.97 5.57
N ILE A 89 -6.85 2.20 5.14
CA ILE A 89 -6.09 2.82 4.05
C ILE A 89 -4.95 3.64 4.61
N ILE A 90 -3.75 3.41 4.10
CA ILE A 90 -2.57 4.22 4.40
C ILE A 90 -2.25 5.05 3.16
N ASN A 91 -2.25 6.37 3.34
CA ASN A 91 -1.78 7.28 2.30
C ASN A 91 -0.28 7.49 2.51
N PHE A 92 0.53 6.78 1.74
CA PHE A 92 1.96 6.74 1.92
C PHE A 92 2.66 7.76 1.01
N ASN A 93 3.56 8.55 1.58
CA ASN A 93 4.40 9.47 0.83
C ASN A 93 5.86 9.06 1.07
N PRO A 94 6.52 8.42 0.09
CA PRO A 94 7.88 7.92 0.29
C PRO A 94 8.91 9.01 0.57
N GLN A 95 8.62 10.27 0.23
CA GLN A 95 9.53 11.38 0.48
C GLN A 95 9.44 11.91 1.91
N LYS A 96 8.29 11.76 2.56
CA LYS A 96 8.06 12.26 3.92
C LYS A 96 7.96 11.15 4.94
N ASP A 97 7.43 10.04 4.53
CA ASP A 97 7.21 8.90 5.40
C ASP A 97 8.38 7.93 5.30
#